data_0e4c9fce4e4b8e41fdcde2bdaf581525
#
_entry.id   0e4c9fce4e4b8e41fdcde2bdaf581525
#
_cell.length_a   1.000
_cell.length_b   1.000
_cell.length_c   1.000
_cell.angle_alpha   90.00
_cell.angle_beta   90.00
_cell.angle_gamma   90.00
#
_symmetry.space_group_name_H-M   'P 1'
#
loop_
_entity.id
_entity.type
_entity.pdbx_description
1 polymer ?
#
loop_
_entity_poly.entity_id
_entity_poly.type
_entity_poly.pdbx_seq_one_letter_code
_entity_poly.pdbx_strand_id
1 'polypeptide(L)'
;APAGTPAEPVVEAVAEAEAPAPLTVNVLDCGTINVTDLDAFSSAGDYAGQTDTLTDSCFLINHPDGRLLWDLGLPGMLAGAGEQTVGGIFNVSLDKTIAQQLADLGLTPDDIDYVSLSHDHFDHIGQVSQVQGATWIVQEDEYNDMFPPEGTEANADPQLAAMWAAFGPMKAEKISGDYDVFGDGTVKIIEMPGHTPGHSVLLLDMPESGPVLLAGDLYHRKES
;
A
#
# COMPACT_ATOMS: atom_id res chain seq x y z
N ALA A 1 37.30 -66.69 -19.23
CA ALA A 1 36.86 -65.55 -18.46
C ALA A 1 35.74 -64.86 -19.23
N PRO A 2 34.56 -64.58 -18.64
CA PRO A 2 33.51 -63.82 -19.33
C PRO A 2 33.83 -62.31 -19.24
N ALA A 3 33.65 -61.61 -20.37
CA ALA A 3 33.81 -60.19 -20.46
C ALA A 3 32.66 -59.45 -19.72
N GLY A 4 33.02 -58.53 -18.86
CA GLY A 4 32.06 -57.70 -18.13
C GLY A 4 31.41 -56.69 -19.05
N THR A 5 30.09 -56.56 -18.92
CA THR A 5 29.26 -55.54 -19.60
C THR A 5 29.62 -54.15 -19.08
N PRO A 6 29.84 -53.15 -19.91
CA PRO A 6 30.04 -51.76 -19.43
C PRO A 6 28.75 -51.25 -18.79
N ALA A 7 28.87 -50.59 -17.64
CA ALA A 7 27.79 -49.92 -16.97
C ALA A 7 27.38 -48.67 -17.80
N GLU A 8 26.08 -48.52 -18.05
CA GLU A 8 25.52 -47.29 -18.67
C GLU A 8 25.68 -46.09 -17.72
N PRO A 9 25.97 -44.89 -18.26
CA PRO A 9 26.08 -43.70 -17.42
C PRO A 9 24.70 -43.32 -16.86
N VAL A 10 24.62 -43.20 -15.54
CA VAL A 10 23.45 -42.64 -14.84
C VAL A 10 23.43 -41.14 -15.17
N VAL A 11 22.50 -40.76 -16.02
CA VAL A 11 22.21 -39.35 -16.24
C VAL A 11 21.39 -38.86 -15.03
N GLU A 12 22.01 -38.13 -14.13
CA GLU A 12 21.31 -37.39 -13.09
C GLU A 12 20.35 -36.39 -13.74
N ALA A 13 19.05 -36.57 -13.54
CA ALA A 13 18.05 -35.60 -13.99
C ALA A 13 18.28 -34.30 -13.23
N VAL A 14 18.75 -33.29 -13.93
CA VAL A 14 18.77 -31.90 -13.44
C VAL A 14 17.31 -31.53 -13.23
N ALA A 15 16.91 -31.31 -11.96
CA ALA A 15 15.59 -30.78 -11.65
C ALA A 15 15.47 -29.43 -12.39
N GLU A 16 14.49 -29.34 -13.29
CA GLU A 16 14.13 -28.09 -13.96
C GLU A 16 13.72 -27.11 -12.86
N ALA A 17 14.43 -25.99 -12.77
CA ALA A 17 14.11 -24.95 -11.79
C ALA A 17 12.67 -24.49 -12.06
N GLU A 18 11.81 -24.58 -11.05
CA GLU A 18 10.44 -24.10 -11.11
C GLU A 18 10.46 -22.63 -11.53
N ALA A 19 9.67 -22.27 -12.55
CA ALA A 19 9.59 -20.90 -13.00
C ALA A 19 9.17 -20.00 -11.82
N PRO A 20 9.77 -18.80 -11.65
CA PRO A 20 9.39 -17.91 -10.57
C PRO A 20 7.89 -17.63 -10.62
N ALA A 21 7.27 -17.52 -9.44
CA ALA A 21 5.85 -17.23 -9.34
C ALA A 21 5.55 -15.89 -10.06
N PRO A 22 4.48 -15.78 -10.83
CA PRO A 22 4.15 -14.55 -11.53
C PRO A 22 3.79 -13.43 -10.55
N LEU A 23 4.03 -12.17 -10.96
CA LEU A 23 3.52 -10.99 -10.24
C LEU A 23 2.00 -11.08 -10.13
N THR A 24 1.46 -10.97 -8.91
CA THR A 24 0.02 -10.96 -8.63
C THR A 24 -0.35 -9.86 -7.66
N VAL A 25 -1.61 -9.42 -7.69
CA VAL A 25 -2.16 -8.40 -6.80
C VAL A 25 -3.40 -8.95 -6.12
N ASN A 26 -3.46 -8.83 -4.79
CA ASN A 26 -4.67 -9.02 -4.01
C ASN A 26 -5.18 -7.65 -3.57
N VAL A 27 -6.42 -7.34 -3.89
CA VAL A 27 -7.11 -6.15 -3.36
C VAL A 27 -7.67 -6.50 -2.00
N LEU A 28 -7.33 -5.68 -0.99
CA LEU A 28 -7.84 -5.79 0.37
C LEU A 28 -8.89 -4.70 0.59
N ASP A 29 -9.97 -5.03 1.28
CA ASP A 29 -10.98 -4.08 1.71
C ASP A 29 -10.45 -3.35 2.96
N CYS A 30 -9.99 -2.11 2.77
CA CYS A 30 -9.42 -1.29 3.81
C CYS A 30 -10.40 -0.26 4.38
N GLY A 31 -11.63 -0.27 3.87
CA GLY A 31 -12.74 0.47 4.45
C GLY A 31 -13.75 1.03 3.46
N THR A 32 -14.81 1.57 4.02
CA THR A 32 -15.83 2.36 3.30
C THR A 32 -15.92 3.73 3.94
N ILE A 33 -15.95 4.77 3.10
CA ILE A 33 -16.01 6.16 3.52
C ILE A 33 -17.26 6.80 2.88
N ASN A 34 -18.30 7.01 3.68
CA ASN A 34 -19.49 7.76 3.27
C ASN A 34 -19.23 9.26 3.49
N VAL A 35 -19.05 10.01 2.41
CA VAL A 35 -18.83 11.45 2.43
C VAL A 35 -20.19 12.16 2.47
N THR A 36 -20.47 12.87 3.57
CA THR A 36 -21.76 13.55 3.79
C THR A 36 -21.80 14.96 3.23
N ASP A 37 -20.65 15.53 2.89
CA ASP A 37 -20.49 16.82 2.23
C ASP A 37 -19.39 16.73 1.18
N LEU A 38 -19.77 16.38 -0.05
CA LEU A 38 -18.83 16.19 -1.13
C LEU A 38 -18.19 17.50 -1.61
N ASP A 39 -18.81 18.65 -1.27
CA ASP A 39 -18.26 19.96 -1.67
C ASP A 39 -16.93 20.28 -0.99
N ALA A 40 -16.57 19.55 0.07
CA ALA A 40 -15.25 19.61 0.69
C ALA A 40 -14.10 19.22 -0.30
N PHE A 41 -14.40 18.50 -1.37
CA PHE A 41 -13.44 18.15 -2.44
C PHE A 41 -13.42 19.15 -3.61
N SER A 42 -14.18 20.26 -3.52
CA SER A 42 -14.24 21.27 -4.57
C SER A 42 -13.94 22.66 -4.01
N SER A 43 -12.98 23.35 -4.61
CA SER A 43 -12.74 24.77 -4.32
C SER A 43 -13.74 25.73 -5.01
N ALA A 44 -14.54 25.21 -5.94
CA ALA A 44 -15.48 25.97 -6.76
C ALA A 44 -16.96 25.81 -6.36
N GLY A 45 -17.27 24.90 -5.41
CA GLY A 45 -18.65 24.61 -5.00
C GLY A 45 -19.40 23.72 -5.97
N ASP A 46 -18.68 22.91 -6.76
CA ASP A 46 -19.26 22.09 -7.84
C ASP A 46 -20.12 20.92 -7.32
N TYR A 47 -19.91 20.53 -6.06
CA TYR A 47 -20.58 19.38 -5.44
C TYR A 47 -21.51 19.75 -4.29
N ALA A 48 -21.91 21.04 -4.19
CA ALA A 48 -22.75 21.54 -3.11
C ALA A 48 -24.03 20.69 -2.92
N GLY A 49 -24.22 20.18 -1.71
CA GLY A 49 -25.37 19.34 -1.33
C GLY A 49 -25.30 17.90 -1.88
N GLN A 50 -24.20 17.48 -2.43
CA GLN A 50 -23.97 16.10 -2.86
C GLN A 50 -23.26 15.28 -1.77
N THR A 51 -23.47 13.97 -1.83
CA THR A 51 -22.79 12.96 -1.00
C THR A 51 -22.22 11.88 -1.90
N ASP A 52 -21.22 11.14 -1.43
CA ASP A 52 -20.68 9.98 -2.15
C ASP A 52 -20.25 8.88 -1.19
N THR A 53 -20.01 7.69 -1.73
CA THR A 53 -19.42 6.57 -1.01
C THR A 53 -18.14 6.16 -1.71
N LEU A 54 -17.01 6.28 -1.01
CA LEU A 54 -15.70 5.88 -1.49
C LEU A 54 -15.35 4.51 -0.89
N THR A 55 -14.67 3.70 -1.69
CA THR A 55 -14.08 2.44 -1.23
C THR A 55 -12.60 2.71 -0.98
N ASP A 56 -12.17 2.48 0.24
CA ASP A 56 -10.77 2.51 0.61
C ASP A 56 -10.16 1.13 0.35
N SER A 57 -9.14 1.05 -0.48
CA SER A 57 -8.52 -0.19 -0.93
C SER A 57 -7.03 -0.19 -0.65
N CYS A 58 -6.55 -1.27 -0.03
CA CYS A 58 -5.13 -1.57 0.06
C CYS A 58 -4.77 -2.68 -0.92
N PHE A 59 -3.50 -2.78 -1.29
CA PHE A 59 -3.08 -3.74 -2.30
C PHE A 59 -1.88 -4.54 -1.81
N LEU A 60 -2.03 -5.88 -1.79
CA LEU A 60 -0.91 -6.78 -1.56
C LEU A 60 -0.35 -7.22 -2.91
N ILE A 61 0.84 -6.77 -3.21
CA ILE A 61 1.60 -7.12 -4.41
C ILE A 61 2.53 -8.29 -4.06
N ASN A 62 2.31 -9.44 -4.68
CA ASN A 62 3.18 -10.59 -4.55
C ASN A 62 4.12 -10.63 -5.76
N HIS A 63 5.40 -10.45 -5.49
CA HIS A 63 6.49 -10.52 -6.46
C HIS A 63 7.38 -11.73 -6.13
N PRO A 64 8.08 -12.36 -7.11
CA PRO A 64 9.01 -13.45 -6.84
C PRO A 64 10.06 -13.13 -5.76
N ASP A 65 10.50 -11.89 -5.67
CA ASP A 65 11.55 -11.42 -4.77
C ASP A 65 11.03 -10.80 -3.47
N GLY A 66 9.71 -10.84 -3.20
CA GLY A 66 9.12 -10.34 -1.96
C GLY A 66 7.70 -9.81 -2.10
N ARG A 67 7.15 -9.29 -1.00
CA ARG A 67 5.80 -8.74 -0.93
C ARG A 67 5.82 -7.28 -0.55
N LEU A 68 5.11 -6.46 -1.34
CA LEU A 68 4.83 -5.05 -1.05
C LEU A 68 3.36 -4.91 -0.65
N LEU A 69 3.10 -4.28 0.49
CA LEU A 69 1.78 -3.80 0.85
C LEU A 69 1.70 -2.30 0.52
N TRP A 70 0.79 -1.94 -0.36
CA TRP A 70 0.53 -0.58 -0.81
C TRP A 70 -0.73 -0.04 -0.16
N ASP A 71 -0.60 1.06 0.57
CA ASP A 71 -1.57 1.68 1.48
C ASP A 71 -1.99 0.78 2.65
N LEU A 72 -2.42 1.40 3.75
CA LEU A 72 -2.72 0.72 5.01
C LEU A 72 -4.13 1.04 5.54
N GLY A 73 -4.93 1.71 4.74
CA GLY A 73 -6.36 1.93 4.97
C GLY A 73 -6.74 2.67 6.24
N LEU A 74 -8.01 2.57 6.57
CA LEU A 74 -8.59 3.11 7.79
C LEU A 74 -7.97 2.51 9.06
N PRO A 75 -7.98 3.25 10.20
CA PRO A 75 -7.49 2.76 11.47
C PRO A 75 -8.07 1.40 11.88
N GLY A 76 -7.21 0.43 12.17
CA GLY A 76 -7.59 -0.94 12.47
C GLY A 76 -8.51 -1.10 13.69
N MET A 77 -8.55 -0.11 14.60
CA MET A 77 -9.50 -0.09 15.72
C MET A 77 -10.97 0.04 15.29
N LEU A 78 -11.23 0.45 14.05
CA LEU A 78 -12.57 0.56 13.48
C LEU A 78 -13.13 -0.81 13.07
N ALA A 79 -12.30 -1.84 12.97
CA ALA A 79 -12.75 -3.16 12.53
C ALA A 79 -13.84 -3.73 13.43
N GLY A 80 -15.01 -3.96 12.85
CA GLY A 80 -16.19 -4.46 13.56
C GLY A 80 -16.86 -3.46 14.53
N ALA A 81 -16.42 -2.21 14.58
CA ALA A 81 -17.00 -1.18 15.46
C ALA A 81 -18.30 -0.55 14.89
N GLY A 82 -18.65 -0.89 13.65
CA GLY A 82 -19.70 -0.21 12.90
C GLY A 82 -19.28 1.16 12.40
N GLU A 83 -20.23 1.90 11.81
CA GLU A 83 -19.95 3.22 11.25
C GLU A 83 -19.57 4.23 12.34
N GLN A 84 -18.50 5.00 12.09
CA GLN A 84 -17.99 6.07 12.96
C GLN A 84 -17.83 7.36 12.15
N THR A 85 -18.03 8.52 12.77
CA THR A 85 -17.84 9.81 12.10
C THR A 85 -16.43 10.34 12.40
N VAL A 86 -15.67 10.66 11.36
CA VAL A 86 -14.33 11.26 11.40
C VAL A 86 -14.36 12.59 10.66
N GLY A 87 -13.66 13.62 11.18
CA GLY A 87 -13.57 14.93 10.52
C GLY A 87 -14.91 15.63 10.29
N GLY A 88 -16.01 15.14 10.88
CA GLY A 88 -17.34 15.71 10.78
C GLY A 88 -18.11 15.42 9.49
N ILE A 89 -17.44 15.02 8.42
CA ILE A 89 -18.05 14.76 7.10
C ILE A 89 -17.84 13.33 6.59
N PHE A 90 -16.94 12.55 7.18
CA PHE A 90 -16.66 11.18 6.80
C PHE A 90 -17.31 10.20 7.77
N ASN A 91 -18.28 9.43 7.32
CA ASN A 91 -18.77 8.29 8.07
C ASN A 91 -18.05 7.05 7.56
N VAL A 92 -17.17 6.51 8.39
CA VAL A 92 -16.23 5.44 8.02
C VAL A 92 -16.58 4.12 8.69
N SER A 93 -16.34 3.02 8.00
CA SER A 93 -16.47 1.67 8.54
C SER A 93 -15.40 0.74 7.99
N LEU A 94 -14.99 -0.22 8.79
CA LEU A 94 -14.03 -1.25 8.44
C LEU A 94 -14.53 -2.61 8.95
N ASP A 95 -14.60 -3.61 8.09
CA ASP A 95 -15.07 -4.93 8.47
C ASP A 95 -13.95 -5.78 9.07
N LYS A 96 -12.81 -5.89 8.36
CA LYS A 96 -11.65 -6.69 8.76
C LYS A 96 -10.37 -5.86 8.70
N THR A 97 -9.48 -6.13 9.63
CA THR A 97 -8.13 -5.57 9.56
C THR A 97 -7.30 -6.20 8.43
N ILE A 98 -6.21 -5.53 8.03
CA ILE A 98 -5.22 -6.08 7.09
C ILE A 98 -4.71 -7.45 7.60
N ALA A 99 -4.34 -7.56 8.88
CA ALA A 99 -3.86 -8.82 9.44
C ALA A 99 -4.88 -9.95 9.34
N GLN A 100 -6.18 -9.67 9.51
CA GLN A 100 -7.23 -10.68 9.33
C GLN A 100 -7.37 -11.10 7.87
N GLN A 101 -7.28 -10.16 6.93
CA GLN A 101 -7.35 -10.47 5.50
C GLN A 101 -6.08 -11.20 5.00
N LEU A 102 -4.91 -10.86 5.52
CA LEU A 102 -3.68 -11.65 5.29
C LEU A 102 -3.85 -13.09 5.77
N ALA A 103 -4.45 -13.29 6.95
CA ALA A 103 -4.73 -14.63 7.48
C ALA A 103 -5.70 -15.43 6.59
N ASP A 104 -6.69 -14.79 5.97
CA ASP A 104 -7.58 -15.43 4.98
C ASP A 104 -6.82 -15.90 3.74
N LEU A 105 -5.69 -15.25 3.41
CA LEU A 105 -4.77 -15.64 2.33
C LEU A 105 -3.69 -16.63 2.78
N GLY A 106 -3.70 -17.07 4.05
CA GLY A 106 -2.69 -17.95 4.63
C GLY A 106 -1.36 -17.25 4.94
N LEU A 107 -1.38 -15.93 5.08
CA LEU A 107 -0.23 -15.09 5.39
C LEU A 107 -0.35 -14.46 6.78
N THR A 108 0.76 -13.92 7.25
CA THR A 108 0.86 -13.13 8.47
C THR A 108 1.48 -11.77 8.15
N PRO A 109 1.38 -10.76 9.02
CA PRO A 109 2.09 -9.50 8.83
C PRO A 109 3.61 -9.62 8.67
N ASP A 110 4.22 -10.68 9.24
CA ASP A 110 5.65 -10.94 9.12
C ASP A 110 6.07 -11.44 7.71
N ASP A 111 5.11 -11.81 6.88
CA ASP A 111 5.33 -12.17 5.47
C ASP A 111 5.41 -10.96 4.52
N ILE A 112 5.27 -9.73 5.05
CA ILE A 112 5.36 -8.48 4.29
C ILE A 112 6.79 -7.93 4.40
N ASP A 113 7.46 -7.81 3.26
CA ASP A 113 8.84 -7.33 3.18
C ASP A 113 8.90 -5.80 3.12
N TYR A 114 7.97 -5.21 2.37
CA TYR A 114 7.90 -3.78 2.12
C TYR A 114 6.50 -3.23 2.36
N VAL A 115 6.46 -2.01 2.86
CA VAL A 115 5.26 -1.17 2.92
C VAL A 115 5.56 0.12 2.18
N SER A 116 4.62 0.60 1.41
CA SER A 116 4.67 1.96 0.86
C SER A 116 3.26 2.54 0.83
N LEU A 117 3.17 3.85 0.72
CA LEU A 117 1.93 4.60 0.77
C LEU A 117 1.78 5.43 -0.49
N SER A 118 0.54 5.64 -0.92
CA SER A 118 0.26 6.70 -1.88
C SER A 118 0.51 8.06 -1.23
N HIS A 119 0.09 8.25 0.04
CA HIS A 119 0.29 9.46 0.82
C HIS A 119 -0.05 9.24 2.31
N ASP A 120 0.05 10.28 3.12
CA ASP A 120 0.03 10.21 4.58
C ASP A 120 -1.31 10.54 5.25
N HIS A 121 -2.42 10.61 4.51
CA HIS A 121 -3.74 10.83 5.09
C HIS A 121 -4.24 9.63 5.89
N PHE A 122 -5.21 9.88 6.79
CA PHE A 122 -5.65 8.95 7.84
C PHE A 122 -6.18 7.61 7.31
N ASP A 123 -6.74 7.61 6.12
CA ASP A 123 -7.33 6.46 5.43
C ASP A 123 -6.31 5.66 4.60
N HIS A 124 -5.06 6.11 4.50
CA HIS A 124 -3.98 5.39 3.83
C HIS A 124 -2.92 4.85 4.79
N ILE A 125 -2.97 5.22 6.10
CA ILE A 125 -1.92 4.91 7.07
C ILE A 125 -2.42 4.15 8.30
N GLY A 126 -3.71 3.88 8.40
CA GLY A 126 -4.40 3.54 9.65
C GLY A 126 -3.97 2.25 10.33
N GLN A 127 -3.31 1.32 9.62
CA GLN A 127 -2.97 0.01 10.16
C GLN A 127 -1.47 -0.29 10.20
N VAL A 128 -0.62 0.74 10.16
CA VAL A 128 0.85 0.59 10.21
C VAL A 128 1.34 -0.24 11.40
N SER A 129 0.68 -0.18 12.55
CA SER A 129 1.06 -0.96 13.74
C SER A 129 1.01 -2.47 13.54
N GLN A 130 0.32 -2.96 12.51
CA GLN A 130 0.23 -4.38 12.19
C GLN A 130 1.42 -4.90 11.36
N VAL A 131 2.16 -4.02 10.68
CA VAL A 131 3.20 -4.36 9.69
C VAL A 131 4.55 -3.69 9.98
N GLN A 132 4.82 -3.33 11.23
CA GLN A 132 6.05 -2.62 11.64
C GLN A 132 7.35 -3.39 11.38
N GLY A 133 7.29 -4.70 11.10
CA GLY A 133 8.44 -5.52 10.72
C GLY A 133 8.95 -5.27 9.30
N ALA A 134 8.13 -4.71 8.43
CA ALA A 134 8.47 -4.40 7.05
C ALA A 134 9.39 -3.18 6.91
N THR A 135 10.10 -3.09 5.79
CA THR A 135 10.80 -1.86 5.40
C THR A 135 9.81 -0.87 4.77
N TRP A 136 9.71 0.33 5.29
CA TRP A 136 8.84 1.38 4.77
C TRP A 136 9.58 2.19 3.70
N ILE A 137 9.15 2.04 2.43
CA ILE A 137 9.64 2.83 1.29
C ILE A 137 8.77 4.08 1.21
N VAL A 138 9.39 5.27 1.25
CA VAL A 138 8.66 6.54 1.34
C VAL A 138 9.40 7.65 0.59
N GLN A 139 8.66 8.51 -0.12
CA GLN A 139 9.23 9.74 -0.67
C GLN A 139 9.78 10.63 0.44
N GLU A 140 10.94 11.24 0.22
CA GLU A 140 11.59 12.07 1.22
C GLU A 140 10.71 13.26 1.62
N ASP A 141 9.96 13.83 0.68
CA ASP A 141 9.05 14.95 0.93
C ASP A 141 7.85 14.51 1.79
N GLU A 142 7.29 13.32 1.57
CA GLU A 142 6.22 12.74 2.42
C GLU A 142 6.73 12.43 3.83
N TYR A 143 7.93 11.83 3.92
CA TYR A 143 8.57 11.59 5.21
C TYR A 143 8.78 12.90 5.98
N ASN A 144 9.20 13.98 5.32
CA ASN A 144 9.46 15.27 5.95
C ASN A 144 8.17 16.00 6.34
N ASP A 145 7.05 15.72 5.67
CA ASP A 145 5.73 16.21 6.09
C ASP A 145 5.30 15.52 7.39
N MET A 146 5.40 14.20 7.45
CA MET A 146 5.09 13.41 8.65
C MET A 146 6.05 13.69 9.82
N PHE A 147 7.35 13.87 9.54
CA PHE A 147 8.42 14.07 10.52
C PHE A 147 9.26 15.30 10.16
N PRO A 148 8.72 16.51 10.34
CA PRO A 148 9.40 17.73 9.95
C PRO A 148 10.73 17.89 10.69
N PRO A 149 11.74 18.49 10.06
CA PRO A 149 13.04 18.76 10.68
C PRO A 149 12.91 19.56 11.97
N GLU A 150 13.87 19.37 12.89
CA GLU A 150 13.87 20.08 14.18
C GLU A 150 13.81 21.61 13.98
N GLY A 151 12.86 22.25 14.66
CA GLY A 151 12.62 23.69 14.56
C GLY A 151 11.57 24.09 13.51
N THR A 152 11.00 23.14 12.79
CA THR A 152 9.84 23.33 11.93
C THR A 152 8.57 22.94 12.71
N GLU A 153 7.52 23.76 12.68
CA GLU A 153 6.25 23.38 13.31
C GLU A 153 5.53 22.37 12.41
N ALA A 154 5.21 21.20 12.94
CA ALA A 154 4.28 20.27 12.27
C ALA A 154 2.89 20.94 12.24
N ASN A 155 2.33 21.10 11.05
CA ASN A 155 1.01 21.71 10.87
C ASN A 155 -0.13 20.67 10.89
N ALA A 156 0.13 19.50 11.52
CA ALA A 156 -0.80 18.40 11.54
C ALA A 156 -1.81 18.48 12.67
N ASP A 157 -3.01 17.99 12.42
CA ASP A 157 -3.96 17.66 13.47
C ASP A 157 -3.32 16.68 14.47
N PRO A 158 -3.52 16.85 15.80
CA PRO A 158 -2.91 15.98 16.81
C PRO A 158 -3.24 14.49 16.66
N GLN A 159 -4.41 14.13 16.09
CA GLN A 159 -4.77 12.73 15.84
C GLN A 159 -3.97 12.16 14.67
N LEU A 160 -3.82 12.92 13.60
CA LEU A 160 -3.01 12.53 12.45
C LEU A 160 -1.53 12.40 12.85
N ALA A 161 -0.99 13.36 13.62
CA ALA A 161 0.36 13.29 14.14
C ALA A 161 0.60 12.04 15.01
N ALA A 162 -0.40 11.61 15.79
CA ALA A 162 -0.31 10.37 16.57
C ALA A 162 -0.28 9.11 15.67
N MET A 163 -0.98 9.13 14.54
CA MET A 163 -0.92 8.05 13.54
C MET A 163 0.45 8.02 12.85
N TRP A 164 0.99 9.17 12.45
CA TRP A 164 2.34 9.28 11.87
C TRP A 164 3.41 8.73 12.83
N ALA A 165 3.30 9.03 14.13
CA ALA A 165 4.26 8.56 15.13
C ALA A 165 4.40 7.01 15.15
N ALA A 166 3.39 6.28 14.71
CA ALA A 166 3.43 4.81 14.63
C ALA A 166 4.39 4.28 13.55
N PHE A 167 4.82 5.10 12.60
CA PHE A 167 5.88 4.77 11.63
C PHE A 167 7.29 4.89 12.20
N GLY A 168 7.46 5.65 13.29
CA GLY A 168 8.79 5.91 13.89
C GLY A 168 9.65 4.67 14.17
N PRO A 169 9.09 3.52 14.60
CA PRO A 169 9.87 2.30 14.81
C PRO A 169 10.31 1.59 13.53
N MET A 170 9.70 1.88 12.38
CA MET A 170 9.98 1.18 11.13
C MET A 170 11.35 1.56 10.55
N LYS A 171 11.96 0.62 9.84
CA LYS A 171 13.10 0.94 8.98
C LYS A 171 12.59 1.70 7.77
N ALA A 172 12.83 3.01 7.71
CA ALA A 172 12.47 3.83 6.56
C ALA A 172 13.56 3.76 5.48
N GLU A 173 13.15 3.51 4.25
CA GLU A 173 13.93 3.67 3.03
C GLU A 173 13.39 4.89 2.28
N LYS A 174 14.10 6.01 2.40
CA LYS A 174 13.71 7.27 1.78
C LYS A 174 14.14 7.29 0.31
N ILE A 175 13.20 7.58 -0.55
CA ILE A 175 13.42 7.70 -1.99
C ILE A 175 13.13 9.12 -2.47
N SER A 176 13.55 9.47 -3.68
CA SER A 176 13.27 10.75 -4.33
C SER A 176 13.05 10.49 -5.80
N GLY A 177 11.88 10.88 -6.32
CA GLY A 177 11.47 10.58 -7.69
C GLY A 177 10.98 9.14 -7.87
N ASP A 178 10.97 8.67 -9.11
CA ASP A 178 10.52 7.33 -9.45
C ASP A 178 11.44 6.24 -8.89
N TYR A 179 10.86 5.17 -8.38
CA TYR A 179 11.59 4.09 -7.72
C TYR A 179 11.08 2.72 -8.15
N ASP A 180 11.99 1.83 -8.53
CA ASP A 180 11.70 0.44 -8.88
C ASP A 180 11.91 -0.45 -7.65
N VAL A 181 10.81 -0.95 -7.09
CA VAL A 181 10.81 -1.65 -5.78
C VAL A 181 11.66 -2.91 -5.80
N PHE A 182 11.61 -3.69 -6.89
CA PHE A 182 12.33 -4.97 -7.01
C PHE A 182 13.50 -4.91 -8.01
N GLY A 183 13.65 -3.80 -8.74
CA GLY A 183 14.75 -3.57 -9.66
C GLY A 183 14.63 -4.25 -11.03
N ASP A 184 13.47 -4.81 -11.35
CA ASP A 184 13.20 -5.52 -12.60
C ASP A 184 12.21 -4.77 -13.54
N GLY A 185 11.71 -3.62 -13.08
CA GLY A 185 10.81 -2.75 -13.83
C GLY A 185 9.33 -3.08 -13.70
N THR A 186 8.97 -4.12 -12.96
CA THR A 186 7.56 -4.58 -12.88
C THR A 186 6.73 -3.86 -11.82
N VAL A 187 7.36 -3.32 -10.77
CA VAL A 187 6.68 -2.61 -9.66
C VAL A 187 7.37 -1.28 -9.41
N LYS A 188 6.76 -0.18 -9.81
CA LYS A 188 7.34 1.16 -9.70
C LYS A 188 6.47 2.11 -8.92
N ILE A 189 7.07 2.76 -7.92
CA ILE A 189 6.52 3.94 -7.28
C ILE A 189 6.87 5.13 -8.17
N ILE A 190 5.84 5.88 -8.59
CA ILE A 190 6.00 7.07 -9.43
C ILE A 190 5.63 8.28 -8.59
N GLU A 191 6.54 9.23 -8.46
CA GLU A 191 6.32 10.46 -7.70
C GLU A 191 5.29 11.36 -8.42
N MET A 192 4.20 11.71 -7.73
CA MET A 192 3.10 12.53 -8.24
C MET A 192 2.65 13.56 -7.19
N PRO A 193 3.51 14.52 -6.81
CA PRO A 193 3.21 15.48 -5.76
C PRO A 193 2.04 16.39 -6.14
N GLY A 194 1.27 16.82 -5.14
CA GLY A 194 0.14 17.73 -5.34
C GLY A 194 -0.92 17.58 -4.27
N HIS A 195 -1.46 16.39 -4.08
CA HIS A 195 -2.41 16.09 -3.01
C HIS A 195 -1.72 16.17 -1.64
N THR A 196 -0.56 15.52 -1.52
CA THR A 196 0.45 15.77 -0.47
C THR A 196 1.80 16.08 -1.11
N PRO A 197 2.81 16.57 -0.34
CA PRO A 197 4.13 16.90 -0.90
C PRO A 197 4.84 15.73 -1.57
N GLY A 198 4.71 14.53 -1.06
CA GLY A 198 5.35 13.31 -1.59
C GLY A 198 4.35 12.28 -2.10
N HIS A 199 3.13 12.70 -2.45
CA HIS A 199 2.13 11.79 -3.03
C HIS A 199 2.72 10.98 -4.19
N SER A 200 2.39 9.71 -4.24
CA SER A 200 2.88 8.77 -5.23
C SER A 200 1.76 7.87 -5.77
N VAL A 201 1.97 7.33 -6.96
CA VAL A 201 1.13 6.28 -7.53
C VAL A 201 1.97 5.01 -7.73
N LEU A 202 1.33 3.84 -7.76
CA LEU A 202 2.01 2.58 -8.02
C LEU A 202 1.69 2.08 -9.43
N LEU A 203 2.72 1.93 -10.25
CA LEU A 203 2.63 1.34 -11.59
C LEU A 203 3.11 -0.11 -11.55
N LEU A 204 2.25 -1.02 -11.98
CA LEU A 204 2.49 -2.46 -12.07
C LEU A 204 2.51 -2.88 -13.53
N ASP A 205 3.54 -3.60 -13.98
CA ASP A 205 3.56 -4.26 -15.29
C ASP A 205 3.08 -5.72 -15.14
N MET A 206 1.75 -5.87 -15.20
CA MET A 206 1.10 -7.16 -14.94
C MET A 206 1.23 -8.08 -16.15
N PRO A 207 1.63 -9.36 -15.97
CA PRO A 207 1.93 -10.28 -17.07
C PRO A 207 0.73 -10.61 -17.96
N GLU A 208 -0.48 -10.57 -17.42
CA GLU A 208 -1.69 -10.96 -18.17
C GLU A 208 -2.52 -9.75 -18.64
N SER A 209 -2.66 -8.71 -17.81
CA SER A 209 -3.50 -7.54 -18.10
C SER A 209 -2.75 -6.37 -18.73
N GLY A 210 -1.40 -6.40 -18.73
CA GLY A 210 -0.56 -5.25 -19.05
C GLY A 210 -0.51 -4.24 -17.89
N PRO A 211 -0.10 -2.99 -18.13
CA PRO A 211 0.14 -2.02 -17.07
C PRO A 211 -1.14 -1.66 -16.30
N VAL A 212 -1.02 -1.65 -14.97
CA VAL A 212 -2.05 -1.23 -14.01
C VAL A 212 -1.49 -0.08 -13.19
N LEU A 213 -2.26 1.00 -13.03
CA LEU A 213 -1.90 2.14 -12.20
C LEU A 213 -2.84 2.21 -11.00
N LEU A 214 -2.27 2.18 -9.79
CA LEU A 214 -2.97 2.45 -8.54
C LEU A 214 -2.72 3.91 -8.20
N ALA A 215 -3.76 4.73 -8.33
CA ALA A 215 -3.62 6.18 -8.41
C ALA A 215 -3.62 6.89 -7.05
N GLY A 216 -3.97 6.18 -5.94
CA GLY A 216 -4.22 6.84 -4.66
C GLY A 216 -5.23 7.97 -4.84
N ASP A 217 -4.98 9.09 -4.19
CA ASP A 217 -5.84 10.28 -4.23
C ASP A 217 -5.38 11.31 -5.28
N LEU A 218 -4.77 10.84 -6.37
CA LEU A 218 -4.45 11.71 -7.51
C LEU A 218 -5.71 12.41 -8.04
N TYR A 219 -6.84 11.73 -7.96
CA TYR A 219 -8.19 12.28 -8.22
C TYR A 219 -9.23 11.39 -7.50
N HIS A 220 -10.28 12.01 -6.95
CA HIS A 220 -11.34 11.27 -6.24
C HIS A 220 -12.48 10.85 -7.16
N ARG A 221 -12.68 11.53 -8.28
CA ARG A 221 -13.78 11.31 -9.19
C ARG A 221 -13.33 11.45 -10.65
N LYS A 222 -14.13 10.83 -11.53
CA LYS A 222 -13.91 10.85 -12.98
C LYS A 222 -13.97 12.28 -13.56
N GLU A 223 -14.68 13.18 -12.88
CA GLU A 223 -14.91 14.57 -13.27
C GLU A 223 -13.87 15.53 -12.68
N SER A 224 -12.98 15.05 -11.82
CA SER A 224 -11.93 15.84 -11.14
C SER A 224 -10.77 16.15 -12.07
#